data_427efd969e6cdb064bcb6351c9abfe66
#
_entry.id   427efd969e6cdb064bcb6351c9abfe66
#
_cell.length_a   1.000
_cell.length_b   1.000
_cell.length_c   1.000
_cell.angle_alpha   90.00
_cell.angle_beta   90.00
_cell.angle_gamma   90.00
#
_symmetry.space_group_name_H-M   'P 1'
#
loop_
_entity.id
_entity.type
_entity.pdbx_description
1 polymer ?
#
loop_
_entity_poly.entity_id
_entity_poly.type
_entity_poly.pdbx_seq_one_letter_code
_entity_poly.pdbx_strand_id
1 'polypeptide(L)'
;MDFKEYTEIGDDNKSHPEISKSSYENSVIEMSIDCWRLQKLFLKIARQLDAGEQTKYESQLRYFQNNSNDILERFGLKLINLEGQLYDGGMAVVALNISEFTPADKLVVDQMTEPVIMSNEGLKKMGTVLLRRII
;
A
#
# COMPACT_ATOMS: atom_id res chain seq x y z
N MET A 1 -15.59 -3.38 28.55
CA MET A 1 -15.09 -4.75 28.45
C MET A 1 -13.82 -4.88 29.24
N ASP A 2 -13.79 -5.86 30.15
CA ASP A 2 -12.62 -6.12 30.96
C ASP A 2 -11.56 -6.79 30.07
N PHE A 3 -10.35 -6.32 30.14
CA PHE A 3 -9.21 -6.87 29.41
C PHE A 3 -8.96 -8.35 29.74
N LYS A 4 -9.19 -8.71 30.98
CA LYS A 4 -9.05 -10.08 31.48
C LYS A 4 -10.02 -11.06 30.82
N GLU A 5 -11.26 -10.62 30.64
CA GLU A 5 -12.31 -11.36 29.97
C GLU A 5 -11.97 -11.59 28.48
N TYR A 6 -11.43 -10.58 27.84
CA TYR A 6 -10.98 -10.68 26.46
C TYR A 6 -9.84 -11.69 26.29
N THR A 7 -8.91 -11.72 27.23
CA THR A 7 -7.78 -12.66 27.21
C THR A 7 -8.26 -14.10 27.42
N GLU A 8 -9.24 -14.32 28.27
CA GLU A 8 -9.83 -15.63 28.49
C GLU A 8 -10.52 -16.17 27.24
N ILE A 9 -11.23 -15.33 26.51
CA ILE A 9 -11.84 -15.69 25.23
C ILE A 9 -10.76 -16.09 24.21
N GLY A 10 -9.63 -15.42 24.21
CA GLY A 10 -8.50 -15.78 23.36
C GLY A 10 -7.92 -17.14 23.70
N ASP A 11 -7.84 -17.47 24.97
CA ASP A 11 -7.32 -18.76 25.44
C ASP A 11 -8.28 -19.92 25.16
N ASP A 12 -9.57 -19.66 25.18
CA ASP A 12 -10.60 -20.67 24.88
C ASP A 12 -10.64 -21.07 23.42
N ASN A 13 -9.88 -20.38 22.57
CA ASN A 13 -9.76 -20.68 21.15
C ASN A 13 -8.73 -21.77 20.83
N LYS A 14 -8.38 -22.60 21.80
CA LYS A 14 -7.46 -23.73 21.60
C LYS A 14 -7.96 -24.74 20.57
N SER A 15 -9.26 -24.77 20.32
CA SER A 15 -9.88 -25.61 19.30
C SER A 15 -9.81 -25.01 17.89
N HIS A 16 -9.43 -23.74 17.74
CA HIS A 16 -9.29 -23.11 16.44
C HIS A 16 -7.96 -23.50 15.80
N PRO A 17 -7.95 -23.69 14.48
CA PRO A 17 -6.70 -23.97 13.78
C PRO A 17 -5.73 -22.81 13.98
N GLU A 18 -4.46 -23.13 14.17
CA GLU A 18 -3.41 -22.11 14.25
C GLU A 18 -3.42 -21.26 13.00
N ILE A 19 -3.34 -19.94 13.18
CA ILE A 19 -3.22 -19.02 12.07
C ILE A 19 -1.80 -19.17 11.52
N SER A 20 -1.68 -19.57 10.26
CA SER A 20 -0.40 -19.78 9.61
C SER A 20 0.36 -18.46 9.44
N LYS A 21 1.69 -18.55 9.32
CA LYS A 21 2.54 -17.40 8.97
C LYS A 21 2.04 -16.69 7.71
N SER A 22 1.59 -17.47 6.71
CA SER A 22 1.03 -16.95 5.47
C SER A 22 -0.22 -16.10 5.71
N SER A 23 -1.09 -16.49 6.65
CA SER A 23 -2.28 -15.72 7.01
C SER A 23 -1.92 -14.39 7.69
N TYR A 24 -0.95 -14.39 8.58
CA TYR A 24 -0.46 -13.16 9.20
C TYR A 24 0.16 -12.24 8.16
N GLU A 25 0.96 -12.78 7.26
CA GLU A 25 1.58 -12.02 6.19
C GLU A 25 0.52 -11.37 5.30
N ASN A 26 -0.51 -12.12 4.90
CA ASN A 26 -1.60 -11.60 4.09
C ASN A 26 -2.35 -10.48 4.81
N SER A 27 -2.59 -10.64 6.10
CA SER A 27 -3.25 -9.60 6.91
C SER A 27 -2.42 -8.33 6.98
N VAL A 28 -1.11 -8.45 7.14
CA VAL A 28 -0.19 -7.30 7.14
C VAL A 28 -0.21 -6.61 5.78
N ILE A 29 -0.21 -7.37 4.69
CA ILE A 29 -0.29 -6.82 3.33
C ILE A 29 -1.59 -6.03 3.13
N GLU A 30 -2.72 -6.61 3.49
CA GLU A 30 -4.01 -5.93 3.37
C GLU A 30 -4.06 -4.64 4.18
N MET A 31 -3.61 -4.68 5.42
CA MET A 31 -3.56 -3.50 6.28
C MET A 31 -2.64 -2.43 5.69
N SER A 32 -1.50 -2.82 5.16
CA SER A 32 -0.55 -1.86 4.58
C SER A 32 -1.10 -1.20 3.32
N ILE A 33 -1.90 -1.91 2.52
CA ILE A 33 -2.57 -1.33 1.35
C ILE A 33 -3.59 -0.29 1.79
N ASP A 34 -4.39 -0.58 2.80
CA ASP A 34 -5.37 0.37 3.34
C ASP A 34 -4.68 1.59 3.94
N CYS A 35 -3.59 1.39 4.67
CA CYS A 35 -2.78 2.49 5.21
C CYS A 35 -2.22 3.35 4.09
N TRP A 36 -1.74 2.73 3.01
CA TRP A 36 -1.20 3.44 1.87
C TRP A 36 -2.26 4.30 1.17
N ARG A 37 -3.46 3.77 1.00
CA ARG A 37 -4.59 4.53 0.44
C ARG A 37 -4.95 5.71 1.32
N LEU A 38 -5.00 5.51 2.63
CA LEU A 38 -5.29 6.57 3.59
C LEU A 38 -4.21 7.65 3.56
N GLN A 39 -2.95 7.26 3.46
CA GLN A 39 -1.84 8.21 3.35
C GLN A 39 -1.96 9.08 2.11
N LYS A 40 -2.33 8.50 0.97
CA LYS A 40 -2.53 9.27 -0.26
C LYS A 40 -3.67 10.28 -0.11
N LEU A 41 -4.76 9.86 0.50
CA LEU A 41 -5.89 10.75 0.76
C LEU A 41 -5.51 11.87 1.72
N PHE A 42 -4.78 11.54 2.77
CA PHE A 42 -4.29 12.51 3.75
C PHE A 42 -3.38 13.56 3.09
N LEU A 43 -2.46 13.11 2.25
CA LEU A 43 -1.56 14.01 1.54
C LEU A 43 -2.33 14.97 0.62
N LYS A 44 -3.33 14.47 -0.07
CA LYS A 44 -4.18 15.27 -0.94
C LYS A 44 -4.91 16.36 -0.17
N ILE A 45 -5.42 16.04 1.01
CA ILE A 45 -6.09 17.00 1.90
C ILE A 45 -5.08 18.00 2.45
N ALA A 46 -3.92 17.54 2.91
CA ALA A 46 -2.89 18.40 3.48
C ALA A 46 -2.39 19.44 2.48
N ARG A 47 -2.31 19.10 1.20
CA ARG A 47 -1.88 20.03 0.14
C ARG A 47 -2.84 21.18 -0.08
N GLN A 48 -4.05 21.11 0.44
CA GLN A 48 -5.04 22.19 0.36
C GLN A 48 -4.93 23.18 1.52
N LEU A 49 -4.10 22.88 2.51
CA LEU A 49 -3.87 23.73 3.66
C LEU A 49 -2.84 24.83 3.36
N ASP A 50 -2.76 25.84 4.21
CA ASP A 50 -1.69 26.83 4.08
C ASP A 50 -0.32 26.18 4.32
N ALA A 51 0.76 26.87 3.90
CA ALA A 51 2.11 26.30 3.89
C ALA A 51 2.58 25.82 5.26
N GLY A 52 2.26 26.53 6.33
CA GLY A 52 2.66 26.15 7.68
C GLY A 52 1.95 24.90 8.18
N GLU A 53 0.64 24.85 7.99
CA GLU A 53 -0.17 23.69 8.33
C GLU A 53 0.21 22.46 7.47
N GLN A 54 0.42 22.67 6.18
CA GLN A 54 0.83 21.63 5.27
C GLN A 54 2.13 20.97 5.73
N THR A 55 3.15 21.76 6.04
CA THR A 55 4.44 21.25 6.50
C THR A 55 4.31 20.42 7.76
N LYS A 56 3.48 20.88 8.70
CA LYS A 56 3.22 20.18 9.97
C LYS A 56 2.61 18.79 9.72
N TYR A 57 1.56 18.72 8.90
CA TYR A 57 0.86 17.46 8.66
C TYR A 57 1.65 16.52 7.75
N GLU A 58 2.41 17.05 6.80
CA GLU A 58 3.30 16.22 5.98
C GLU A 58 4.42 15.60 6.81
N SER A 59 4.92 16.30 7.81
CA SER A 59 5.92 15.75 8.74
C SER A 59 5.36 14.60 9.56
N GLN A 60 4.12 14.73 10.04
CA GLN A 60 3.44 13.65 10.76
C GLN A 60 3.17 12.45 9.86
N LEU A 61 2.80 12.70 8.61
CA LEU A 61 2.60 11.64 7.62
C LEU A 61 3.89 10.87 7.36
N ARG A 62 5.01 11.59 7.24
CA ARG A 62 6.32 10.96 7.02
C ARG A 62 6.70 10.06 8.18
N TYR A 63 6.42 10.47 9.41
CA TYR A 63 6.64 9.66 10.59
C TYR A 63 5.81 8.37 10.53
N PHE A 64 4.55 8.47 10.17
CA PHE A 64 3.65 7.32 9.99
C PHE A 64 4.16 6.37 8.91
N GLN A 65 4.60 6.92 7.77
CA GLN A 65 5.14 6.13 6.66
C GLN A 65 6.38 5.34 7.09
N ASN A 66 7.28 5.99 7.82
CA ASN A 66 8.50 5.34 8.29
C ASN A 66 8.17 4.18 9.24
N ASN A 67 7.24 4.38 10.15
CA ASN A 67 6.81 3.33 11.07
C ASN A 67 6.15 2.16 10.34
N SER A 68 5.28 2.46 9.37
CA SER A 68 4.62 1.44 8.56
C SER A 68 5.64 0.62 7.75
N ASN A 69 6.61 1.29 7.16
CA ASN A 69 7.67 0.64 6.39
C ASN A 69 8.53 -0.26 7.27
N ASP A 70 8.84 0.17 8.50
CA ASP A 70 9.59 -0.63 9.46
C ASP A 70 8.86 -1.93 9.81
N ILE A 71 7.54 -1.85 9.98
CA ILE A 71 6.71 -3.02 10.25
C ILE A 71 6.74 -3.99 9.06
N LEU A 72 6.56 -3.47 7.85
CA LEU A 72 6.63 -4.28 6.63
C LEU A 72 8.00 -4.97 6.51
N GLU A 73 9.07 -4.25 6.77
CA GLU A 73 10.42 -4.78 6.69
C GLU A 73 10.65 -5.96 7.63
N ARG A 74 10.03 -5.95 8.82
CA ARG A 74 10.08 -7.08 9.75
C ARG A 74 9.48 -8.36 9.17
N PHE A 75 8.55 -8.23 8.24
CA PHE A 75 7.96 -9.34 7.50
C PHE A 75 8.69 -9.64 6.20
N GLY A 76 9.80 -8.96 5.93
CA GLY A 76 10.52 -9.09 4.68
C GLY A 76 9.77 -8.53 3.49
N LEU A 77 8.88 -7.58 3.71
CA LEU A 77 8.02 -6.99 2.69
C LEU A 77 8.42 -5.56 2.38
N LYS A 78 8.20 -5.16 1.13
CA LYS A 78 8.47 -3.81 0.67
C LYS A 78 7.35 -3.34 -0.23
N LEU A 79 6.87 -2.13 0.03
CA LEU A 79 5.87 -1.47 -0.76
C LEU A 79 6.57 -0.60 -1.82
N ILE A 80 6.14 -0.73 -3.08
CA ILE A 80 6.76 -0.01 -4.20
C ILE A 80 5.73 0.87 -4.88
N ASN A 81 6.06 2.15 -5.01
CA ASN A 81 5.27 3.15 -5.70
C ASN A 81 5.92 3.44 -7.06
N LEU A 82 5.16 3.22 -8.13
CA LEU A 82 5.64 3.42 -9.50
C LEU A 82 5.07 4.68 -10.16
N GLU A 83 4.39 5.54 -9.42
CA GLU A 83 3.82 6.78 -9.97
C GLU A 83 4.91 7.63 -10.64
N GLY A 84 4.61 8.15 -11.82
CA GLY A 84 5.51 8.98 -12.58
C GLY A 84 6.49 8.23 -13.48
N GLN A 85 6.54 6.90 -13.39
CA GLN A 85 7.43 6.11 -14.25
C GLN A 85 6.78 5.80 -15.58
N LEU A 86 7.61 5.66 -16.62
CA LEU A 86 7.13 5.22 -17.92
C LEU A 86 6.52 3.83 -17.81
N TYR A 87 5.33 3.68 -18.38
CA TYR A 87 4.65 2.39 -18.37
C TYR A 87 5.29 1.41 -19.34
N ASP A 88 5.48 0.20 -18.85
CA ASP A 88 6.01 -0.93 -19.60
C ASP A 88 5.13 -2.14 -19.25
N GLY A 89 4.73 -2.91 -20.27
CA GLY A 89 3.91 -4.10 -20.08
C GLY A 89 4.54 -5.19 -19.20
N GLY A 90 5.86 -5.11 -18.95
CA GLY A 90 6.56 -5.99 -18.03
C GLY A 90 6.50 -5.58 -16.57
N MET A 91 5.92 -4.44 -16.25
CA MET A 91 5.78 -3.96 -14.87
C MET A 91 4.80 -4.85 -14.08
N ALA A 92 5.04 -4.96 -12.78
CA ALA A 92 4.20 -5.76 -11.88
C ALA A 92 2.90 -5.02 -11.50
N VAL A 93 2.17 -4.53 -12.49
CA VAL A 93 0.94 -3.76 -12.30
C VAL A 93 -0.14 -4.18 -13.28
N VAL A 94 -1.39 -4.00 -12.87
CA VAL A 94 -2.56 -4.08 -13.74
C VAL A 94 -2.99 -2.65 -14.06
N ALA A 95 -2.99 -2.30 -15.35
CA ALA A 95 -3.43 -0.99 -15.80
C ALA A 95 -4.94 -1.03 -16.05
N LEU A 96 -5.70 -0.35 -15.18
CA LEU A 96 -7.16 -0.42 -15.20
C LEU A 96 -7.79 0.23 -16.44
N ASN A 97 -7.11 1.22 -17.02
CA ASN A 97 -7.61 1.97 -18.17
C ASN A 97 -6.82 1.72 -19.46
N ILE A 98 -6.15 0.56 -19.56
CA ILE A 98 -5.31 0.26 -20.72
C ILE A 98 -6.11 0.27 -22.03
N SER A 99 -7.39 -0.08 -21.99
CA SER A 99 -8.25 -0.12 -23.17
C SER A 99 -8.51 1.26 -23.79
N GLU A 100 -8.21 2.34 -23.07
CA GLU A 100 -8.36 3.72 -23.57
C GLU A 100 -7.21 4.13 -24.52
N PHE A 101 -6.18 3.31 -24.64
CA PHE A 101 -4.94 3.67 -25.36
C PHE A 101 -4.65 2.68 -26.47
N THR A 102 -3.79 3.11 -27.40
CA THR A 102 -3.30 2.27 -28.51
C THR A 102 -1.86 1.85 -28.23
N PRO A 103 -1.38 0.76 -28.90
CA PRO A 103 0.03 0.33 -28.74
C PRO A 103 1.06 1.40 -29.12
N ALA A 104 0.68 2.40 -29.94
CA ALA A 104 1.57 3.46 -30.36
C ALA A 104 1.71 4.57 -29.31
N ASP A 105 0.84 4.61 -28.31
CA ASP A 105 0.86 5.63 -27.29
C ASP A 105 2.03 5.43 -26.34
N LYS A 106 2.71 6.51 -25.99
CA LYS A 106 3.67 6.53 -24.88
C LYS A 106 2.90 6.85 -23.61
N LEU A 107 3.01 5.98 -22.62
CA LEU A 107 2.22 6.05 -21.41
C LEU A 107 3.11 6.19 -20.17
N VAL A 108 2.56 6.83 -19.15
CA VAL A 108 3.18 6.99 -17.85
C VAL A 108 2.17 6.55 -16.79
N VAL A 109 2.68 6.02 -15.70
CA VAL A 109 1.85 5.70 -14.53
C VAL A 109 1.41 7.01 -13.89
N ASP A 110 0.15 7.37 -14.08
CA ASP A 110 -0.42 8.60 -13.55
C ASP A 110 -0.72 8.49 -12.06
N GLN A 111 -1.43 7.42 -11.70
CA GLN A 111 -1.79 7.14 -10.30
C GLN A 111 -1.72 5.65 -10.03
N MET A 112 -1.27 5.29 -8.83
CA MET A 112 -1.45 3.94 -8.30
C MET A 112 -2.66 3.91 -7.38
N THR A 113 -3.55 2.98 -7.62
CA THR A 113 -4.69 2.73 -6.74
C THR A 113 -4.36 1.66 -5.70
N GLU A 114 -3.41 0.78 -6.01
CA GLU A 114 -2.81 -0.16 -5.06
C GLU A 114 -1.32 -0.25 -5.34
N PRO A 115 -0.48 -0.32 -4.29
CA PRO A 115 0.96 -0.43 -4.48
C PRO A 115 1.37 -1.84 -4.87
N VAL A 116 2.58 -1.98 -5.42
CA VAL A 116 3.23 -3.28 -5.60
C VAL A 116 3.79 -3.72 -4.26
N ILE A 117 3.59 -4.98 -3.89
CA ILE A 117 4.20 -5.57 -2.69
C ILE A 117 5.25 -6.59 -3.11
N MET A 118 6.49 -6.34 -2.73
CA MET A 118 7.62 -7.24 -2.96
C MET A 118 8.06 -7.90 -1.67
N SER A 119 8.60 -9.10 -1.78
CA SER A 119 9.27 -9.76 -0.66
C SER A 119 10.70 -10.10 -1.05
N ASN A 120 11.46 -10.64 -0.09
CA ASN A 120 12.81 -11.14 -0.37
C ASN A 120 12.81 -12.33 -1.36
N GLU A 121 11.67 -12.97 -1.53
CA GLU A 121 11.48 -14.11 -2.43
C GLU A 121 10.88 -13.72 -3.79
N GLY A 122 10.54 -12.45 -3.98
CA GLY A 122 9.97 -11.94 -5.22
C GLY A 122 8.65 -11.22 -5.02
N LEU A 123 7.87 -11.14 -6.10
CA LEU A 123 6.59 -10.44 -6.11
C LEU A 123 5.55 -11.15 -5.23
N LYS A 124 4.93 -10.40 -4.31
CA LYS A 124 3.82 -10.89 -3.48
C LYS A 124 2.47 -10.44 -4.00
N LYS A 125 2.37 -9.20 -4.46
CA LYS A 125 1.12 -8.66 -4.99
C LYS A 125 1.40 -7.62 -6.06
N MET A 126 0.70 -7.76 -7.19
CA MET A 126 0.74 -6.73 -8.24
C MET A 126 0.01 -5.48 -7.79
N GLY A 127 0.51 -4.33 -8.20
CA GLY A 127 -0.18 -3.07 -8.01
C GLY A 127 -1.27 -2.86 -9.06
N THR A 128 -2.09 -1.85 -8.85
CA THR A 128 -3.06 -1.38 -9.84
C THR A 128 -2.83 0.10 -10.12
N VAL A 129 -2.90 0.46 -11.40
CA VAL A 129 -2.56 1.81 -11.84
C VAL A 129 -3.56 2.35 -12.85
N LEU A 130 -3.59 3.67 -12.93
CA LEU A 130 -4.20 4.41 -14.02
C LEU A 130 -3.08 5.06 -14.84
N LEU A 131 -3.19 4.97 -16.14
CA LEU A 131 -2.20 5.49 -17.08
C LEU A 131 -2.68 6.80 -17.70
N ARG A 132 -1.73 7.61 -18.17
CA ARG A 132 -2.02 8.75 -19.02
C ARG A 132 -1.00 8.81 -20.16
N ARG A 133 -1.40 9.46 -21.26
CA ARG A 133 -0.48 9.71 -22.37
C ARG A 133 0.55 10.75 -21.99
N ILE A 134 1.75 10.55 -22.50
CA ILE A 134 2.78 11.58 -22.52
C ILE A 134 2.58 12.35 -23.81
N ILE A 135 2.41 13.65 -23.67
CA ILE A 135 2.25 14.55 -24.81
C ILE A 135 3.61 15.05 -25.27
#